data_e5c1f8bcab8a22d9103c7b2a5f743fb3
#
_entry.id   e5c1f8bcab8a22d9103c7b2a5f743fb3
#
_cell.length_a   1.000
_cell.length_b   1.000
_cell.length_c   1.000
_cell.angle_alpha   90.00
_cell.angle_beta   90.00
_cell.angle_gamma   90.00
#
_symmetry.space_group_name_H-M   'P 1'
#
loop_
_entity.id
_entity.type
_entity.pdbx_description
1 polymer ?
#
loop_
_entity_poly.entity_id
_entity_poly.type
_entity_poly.pdbx_seq_one_letter_code
_entity_poly.pdbx_strand_id
1 'polypeptide(L)'
;HEMQHQELMLTDLQHGLSFNPTGPKYDQTKKDIESENIKQEWVGFEKAIKSVGTDDENFSFDCERPKHEVLILPFEISNKLVTNGEWIEFIDNYGYNKSEYWLSDGFSKCQQENWQSPLYWKKENGKWYHFTLNGNEEIDLNAPVSNISYFEADAFARWNNKRLPTEFEWEVASNDNIQGNFLENKIYQPYSKKNGADLNQHWGHVWEWTSSNFSPYPGFKYHNDDISEYNGKFMVNQMVLKGGSCLTPKDQMRKSYRNFFYPHQRWQMSGLRLAK
;
A
#
# COMPACT_ATOMS: atom_id res chain seq x y z
N HIS A 1 -8.10 4.54 16.94
CA HIS A 1 -9.35 4.32 16.19
C HIS A 1 -9.80 5.60 15.48
N GLU A 2 -9.85 6.75 16.16
CA GLU A 2 -10.18 8.04 15.53
C GLU A 2 -9.24 8.41 14.38
N MET A 3 -7.96 8.13 14.52
CA MET A 3 -6.98 8.37 13.43
C MET A 3 -7.27 7.50 12.19
N GLN A 4 -7.77 6.27 12.37
CA GLN A 4 -8.21 5.44 11.25
C GLN A 4 -9.43 6.05 10.55
N HIS A 5 -10.39 6.56 11.31
CA HIS A 5 -11.56 7.24 10.75
C HIS A 5 -11.17 8.52 10.00
N GLN A 6 -10.16 9.27 10.46
CA GLN A 6 -9.65 10.44 9.73
C GLN A 6 -9.15 10.04 8.32
N GLU A 7 -8.38 8.95 8.21
CA GLU A 7 -7.94 8.43 6.92
C GLU A 7 -9.12 7.95 6.06
N LEU A 8 -10.02 7.15 6.63
CA LEU A 8 -11.18 6.62 5.91
C LEU A 8 -12.09 7.74 5.39
N MET A 9 -12.32 8.80 6.15
CA MET A 9 -13.08 9.96 5.68
C MET A 9 -12.44 10.61 4.46
N LEU A 10 -11.11 10.70 4.39
CA LEU A 10 -10.42 11.28 3.22
C LEU A 10 -10.49 10.37 2.00
N THR A 11 -10.35 9.06 2.17
CA THR A 11 -10.51 8.10 1.06
C THR A 11 -11.94 8.05 0.54
N ASP A 12 -12.94 8.07 1.43
CA ASP A 12 -14.35 8.12 1.08
C ASP A 12 -14.71 9.44 0.38
N LEU A 13 -14.16 10.55 0.87
CA LEU A 13 -14.32 11.86 0.23
C LEU A 13 -13.72 11.86 -1.18
N GLN A 14 -12.50 11.34 -1.36
CA GLN A 14 -11.90 11.19 -2.68
C GLN A 14 -12.79 10.36 -3.59
N HIS A 15 -13.30 9.24 -3.10
CA HIS A 15 -14.20 8.39 -3.88
C HIS A 15 -15.49 9.13 -4.27
N GLY A 16 -16.15 9.77 -3.33
CA GLY A 16 -17.36 10.55 -3.59
C GLY A 16 -17.15 11.70 -4.58
N LEU A 17 -16.06 12.44 -4.42
CA LEU A 17 -15.73 13.56 -5.31
C LEU A 17 -15.31 13.11 -6.71
N SER A 18 -14.77 11.90 -6.87
CA SER A 18 -14.36 11.36 -8.18
C SER A 18 -15.52 11.22 -9.18
N PHE A 19 -16.75 11.08 -8.69
CA PHE A 19 -17.96 11.06 -9.53
C PHE A 19 -18.42 12.44 -10.00
N ASN A 20 -17.85 13.52 -9.45
CA ASN A 20 -18.20 14.87 -9.84
C ASN A 20 -17.43 15.25 -11.12
N PRO A 21 -18.13 15.53 -12.24
CA PRO A 21 -17.48 15.85 -13.52
C PRO A 21 -16.64 17.13 -13.48
N THR A 22 -16.83 18.01 -12.48
CA THR A 22 -16.03 19.23 -12.33
C THR A 22 -14.65 18.98 -11.76
N GLY A 23 -14.39 17.76 -11.20
CA GLY A 23 -13.12 17.40 -10.59
C GLY A 23 -12.71 18.29 -9.42
N PRO A 24 -13.58 18.47 -8.40
CA PRO A 24 -13.32 19.43 -7.32
C PRO A 24 -12.12 19.04 -6.49
N LYS A 25 -11.43 20.06 -5.95
CA LYS A 25 -10.29 19.90 -5.04
C LYS A 25 -10.77 19.94 -3.60
N TYR A 26 -10.22 19.05 -2.77
CA TYR A 26 -10.41 19.09 -1.30
C TYR A 26 -9.68 20.28 -0.68
N ASP A 27 -8.41 20.48 -1.06
CA ASP A 27 -7.57 21.59 -0.60
C ASP A 27 -7.14 22.45 -1.77
N GLN A 28 -7.31 23.77 -1.63
CA GLN A 28 -6.92 24.74 -2.65
C GLN A 28 -5.41 25.09 -2.56
N THR A 29 -4.75 24.71 -1.46
CA THR A 29 -3.34 25.02 -1.19
C THR A 29 -2.43 23.88 -1.66
N LYS A 30 -2.49 23.54 -2.96
CA LYS A 30 -1.64 22.50 -3.53
C LYS A 30 -0.15 22.81 -3.27
N LYS A 31 0.58 21.82 -2.76
CA LYS A 31 2.04 21.83 -2.75
C LYS A 31 2.52 21.19 -4.06
N ASP A 32 3.14 21.97 -4.93
CA ASP A 32 3.80 21.43 -6.11
C ASP A 32 5.04 20.64 -5.68
N ILE A 33 4.95 19.32 -5.79
CA ILE A 33 6.06 18.41 -5.52
C ILE A 33 6.26 17.60 -6.80
N GLU A 34 7.45 17.73 -7.36
CA GLU A 34 7.89 16.92 -8.49
C GLU A 34 8.60 15.68 -7.97
N SER A 35 8.24 14.52 -8.49
CA SER A 35 8.86 13.25 -8.12
C SER A 35 10.20 13.07 -8.82
N GLU A 36 11.19 12.62 -8.06
CA GLU A 36 12.49 12.22 -8.59
C GLU A 36 12.40 10.83 -9.24
N ASN A 37 13.11 10.64 -10.34
CA ASN A 37 13.31 9.30 -10.91
C ASN A 37 14.35 8.54 -10.06
N ILE A 38 13.86 7.59 -9.26
CA ILE A 38 14.70 6.74 -8.42
C ILE A 38 15.01 5.44 -9.17
N LYS A 39 16.30 5.18 -9.41
CA LYS A 39 16.74 3.91 -9.99
C LYS A 39 16.40 2.77 -9.03
N GLN A 40 15.80 1.72 -9.55
CA GLN A 40 15.53 0.51 -8.78
C GLN A 40 16.82 -0.21 -8.42
N GLU A 41 16.97 -0.49 -7.15
CA GLU A 41 18.04 -1.29 -6.56
C GLU A 41 17.42 -2.32 -5.60
N TRP A 42 18.16 -3.36 -5.26
CA TRP A 42 17.68 -4.43 -4.40
C TRP A 42 18.48 -4.46 -3.11
N VAL A 43 17.76 -4.44 -1.99
CA VAL A 43 18.34 -4.54 -0.65
C VAL A 43 18.18 -5.97 -0.16
N GLY A 44 19.30 -6.64 0.07
CA GLY A 44 19.36 -8.04 0.44
C GLY A 44 19.30 -8.29 1.94
N PHE A 45 18.61 -9.35 2.35
CA PHE A 45 18.52 -9.84 3.72
C PHE A 45 18.88 -11.31 3.79
N GLU A 46 19.74 -11.64 4.73
CA GLU A 46 20.19 -13.01 4.95
C GLU A 46 19.18 -13.82 5.79
N LYS A 47 19.27 -15.16 5.66
CA LYS A 47 18.48 -16.07 6.49
C LYS A 47 18.72 -15.80 7.97
N ALA A 48 17.65 -15.56 8.72
CA ALA A 48 17.71 -15.35 10.17
C ALA A 48 16.38 -15.69 10.84
N ILE A 49 16.45 -15.99 12.14
CA ILE A 49 15.27 -15.94 13.01
C ILE A 49 15.12 -14.48 13.48
N LYS A 50 13.97 -13.90 13.26
CA LYS A 50 13.67 -12.50 13.61
C LYS A 50 12.42 -12.44 14.47
N SER A 51 12.40 -11.51 15.42
CA SER A 51 11.19 -11.18 16.19
C SER A 51 10.35 -10.17 15.44
N VAL A 52 9.06 -10.43 15.32
CA VAL A 52 8.03 -9.59 14.68
C VAL A 52 6.83 -9.45 15.60
N GLY A 53 5.99 -8.45 15.30
CA GLY A 53 4.89 -8.08 16.20
C GLY A 53 5.41 -7.32 17.43
N THR A 54 4.57 -7.12 18.43
CA THR A 54 4.92 -6.34 19.61
C THR A 54 4.36 -6.93 20.91
N ASP A 55 5.13 -6.73 21.99
CA ASP A 55 4.67 -6.90 23.38
C ASP A 55 4.87 -5.59 24.17
N ASP A 56 5.07 -4.47 23.45
CA ASP A 56 5.26 -3.15 24.06
C ASP A 56 4.09 -2.81 25.00
N GLU A 57 4.39 -2.15 26.11
CA GLU A 57 3.40 -1.64 27.07
C GLU A 57 2.57 -0.48 26.49
N ASN A 58 3.09 0.20 25.45
CA ASN A 58 2.35 1.23 24.74
C ASN A 58 1.18 0.63 23.95
N PHE A 59 0.27 1.51 23.53
CA PHE A 59 -0.87 1.09 22.74
C PHE A 59 -0.47 0.38 21.44
N SER A 60 -1.06 -0.80 21.24
CA SER A 60 -1.09 -1.54 19.96
C SER A 60 -2.39 -2.32 19.88
N PHE A 61 -2.86 -2.58 18.66
CA PHE A 61 -4.03 -3.45 18.49
C PHE A 61 -3.67 -4.91 18.83
N ASP A 62 -4.66 -5.68 19.25
CA ASP A 62 -4.47 -7.09 19.58
C ASP A 62 -3.94 -7.92 18.40
N CYS A 63 -4.32 -7.57 17.16
CA CYS A 63 -3.81 -8.21 15.94
C CYS A 63 -2.29 -8.01 15.70
N GLU A 64 -1.66 -7.06 16.39
CA GLU A 64 -0.21 -6.82 16.34
C GLU A 64 0.55 -7.74 17.33
N ARG A 65 -0.18 -8.48 18.18
CA ARG A 65 0.34 -9.28 19.30
C ARG A 65 0.12 -10.78 19.11
N PRO A 66 0.91 -11.62 19.79
CA PRO A 66 2.10 -11.28 20.57
C PRO A 66 3.34 -11.08 19.68
N LYS A 67 4.40 -10.52 20.24
CA LYS A 67 5.73 -10.61 19.65
C LYS A 67 6.14 -12.07 19.57
N HIS A 68 6.62 -12.50 18.41
CA HIS A 68 6.98 -13.89 18.17
C HIS A 68 8.13 -14.01 17.19
N GLU A 69 8.77 -15.18 17.17
CA GLU A 69 9.88 -15.47 16.27
C GLU A 69 9.38 -16.05 14.95
N VAL A 70 9.96 -15.57 13.85
CA VAL A 70 9.73 -16.09 12.50
C VAL A 70 11.05 -16.41 11.82
N LEU A 71 11.08 -17.48 11.06
CA LEU A 71 12.20 -17.78 10.16
C LEU A 71 12.06 -16.98 8.89
N ILE A 72 12.96 -16.04 8.68
CA ILE A 72 13.10 -15.32 7.41
C ILE A 72 14.10 -16.07 6.54
N LEU A 73 13.69 -16.43 5.33
CA LEU A 73 14.59 -16.96 4.31
C LEU A 73 15.32 -15.80 3.63
N PRO A 74 16.45 -16.05 2.91
CA PRO A 74 17.09 -14.99 2.15
C PRO A 74 16.11 -14.36 1.16
N PHE A 75 16.06 -13.04 1.11
CA PHE A 75 15.22 -12.30 0.17
C PHE A 75 15.87 -10.97 -0.19
N GLU A 76 15.41 -10.38 -1.26
CA GLU A 76 15.75 -9.01 -1.63
C GLU A 76 14.47 -8.21 -1.83
N ILE A 77 14.47 -6.98 -1.35
CA ILE A 77 13.34 -6.04 -1.47
C ILE A 77 13.76 -4.82 -2.28
N SER A 78 12.87 -4.30 -3.11
CA SER A 78 13.11 -3.09 -3.89
C SER A 78 13.33 -1.87 -3.00
N ASN A 79 14.32 -1.05 -3.31
CA ASN A 79 14.60 0.21 -2.60
C ASN A 79 13.54 1.30 -2.83
N LYS A 80 12.58 1.09 -3.74
CA LYS A 80 11.53 2.05 -4.10
C LYS A 80 10.18 1.36 -4.28
N LEU A 81 9.11 2.15 -4.21
CA LEU A 81 7.77 1.73 -4.63
C LEU A 81 7.68 1.62 -6.16
N VAL A 82 6.74 0.82 -6.65
CA VAL A 82 6.41 0.78 -8.08
C VAL A 82 5.78 2.11 -8.48
N THR A 83 6.26 2.66 -9.59
CA THR A 83 5.84 3.97 -10.10
C THR A 83 4.67 3.89 -11.08
N ASN A 84 4.02 5.02 -11.31
CA ASN A 84 2.99 5.16 -12.33
C ASN A 84 3.52 4.85 -13.75
N GLY A 85 4.76 5.24 -14.05
CA GLY A 85 5.38 4.92 -15.34
C GLY A 85 5.53 3.41 -15.57
N GLU A 86 6.04 2.69 -14.57
CA GLU A 86 6.14 1.22 -14.61
C GLU A 86 4.75 0.56 -14.71
N TRP A 87 3.73 1.17 -14.09
CA TRP A 87 2.36 0.67 -14.20
C TRP A 87 1.77 0.87 -15.59
N ILE A 88 2.07 2.00 -16.26
CA ILE A 88 1.67 2.24 -17.65
C ILE A 88 2.30 1.20 -18.58
N GLU A 89 3.57 0.81 -18.35
CA GLU A 89 4.20 -0.27 -19.09
C GLU A 89 3.46 -1.61 -18.93
N PHE A 90 2.98 -1.92 -17.71
CA PHE A 90 2.15 -3.10 -17.47
C PHE A 90 0.83 -3.03 -18.25
N ILE A 91 0.16 -1.88 -18.28
CA ILE A 91 -1.07 -1.67 -19.07
C ILE A 91 -0.78 -1.85 -20.57
N ASP A 92 0.26 -1.21 -21.09
CA ASP A 92 0.61 -1.21 -22.51
C ASP A 92 1.07 -2.61 -22.98
N ASN A 93 1.56 -3.47 -22.07
CA ASN A 93 1.88 -4.88 -22.31
C ASN A 93 0.68 -5.82 -22.07
N TYR A 94 -0.54 -5.28 -22.07
CA TYR A 94 -1.79 -6.03 -21.90
C TYR A 94 -1.92 -6.75 -20.55
N GLY A 95 -1.36 -6.18 -19.50
CA GLY A 95 -1.35 -6.77 -18.16
C GLY A 95 -2.75 -7.08 -17.61
N TYR A 96 -3.74 -6.24 -17.90
CA TYR A 96 -5.14 -6.45 -17.50
C TYR A 96 -5.89 -7.49 -18.37
N ASN A 97 -5.32 -7.93 -19.49
CA ASN A 97 -5.94 -8.85 -20.43
C ASN A 97 -5.39 -10.27 -20.38
N LYS A 98 -4.20 -10.47 -19.79
CA LYS A 98 -3.50 -11.75 -19.75
C LYS A 98 -3.74 -12.46 -18.42
N SER A 99 -4.60 -13.47 -18.43
CA SER A 99 -4.97 -14.26 -17.24
C SER A 99 -3.77 -14.93 -16.55
N GLU A 100 -2.68 -15.17 -17.27
CA GLU A 100 -1.48 -15.85 -16.76
C GLU A 100 -0.80 -15.10 -15.59
N TYR A 101 -1.00 -13.79 -15.48
CA TYR A 101 -0.44 -13.00 -14.38
C TYR A 101 -1.34 -12.97 -13.15
N TRP A 102 -2.62 -13.29 -13.31
CA TRP A 102 -3.63 -13.06 -12.28
C TRP A 102 -3.93 -14.29 -11.45
N LEU A 103 -4.26 -14.06 -10.17
CA LEU A 103 -5.00 -15.03 -9.39
C LEU A 103 -6.39 -15.22 -9.98
N SER A 104 -6.95 -16.43 -9.89
CA SER A 104 -8.24 -16.80 -10.51
C SER A 104 -9.37 -15.81 -10.16
N ASP A 105 -9.57 -15.55 -8.88
CA ASP A 105 -10.62 -14.65 -8.41
C ASP A 105 -10.35 -13.20 -8.84
N GLY A 106 -9.07 -12.81 -8.87
CA GLY A 106 -8.64 -11.50 -9.32
C GLY A 106 -8.93 -11.27 -10.79
N PHE A 107 -8.64 -12.25 -11.65
CA PHE A 107 -8.96 -12.14 -13.08
C PHE A 107 -10.47 -12.09 -13.32
N SER A 108 -11.22 -12.95 -12.62
CA SER A 108 -12.69 -12.95 -12.70
C SER A 108 -13.27 -11.58 -12.31
N LYS A 109 -12.78 -11.00 -11.21
CA LYS A 109 -13.19 -9.67 -10.74
C LYS A 109 -12.82 -8.58 -11.74
N CYS A 110 -11.59 -8.61 -12.26
CA CYS A 110 -11.09 -7.69 -13.28
C CYS A 110 -12.01 -7.68 -14.51
N GLN A 111 -12.41 -8.86 -15.00
CA GLN A 111 -13.32 -8.98 -16.15
C GLN A 111 -14.73 -8.50 -15.82
N GLN A 112 -15.28 -8.87 -14.68
CA GLN A 112 -16.63 -8.48 -14.26
C GLN A 112 -16.80 -6.97 -14.13
N GLU A 113 -15.79 -6.29 -13.61
CA GLU A 113 -15.80 -4.85 -13.37
C GLU A 113 -15.09 -4.06 -14.48
N ASN A 114 -14.64 -4.75 -15.53
CA ASN A 114 -13.93 -4.16 -16.66
C ASN A 114 -12.75 -3.28 -16.24
N TRP A 115 -11.90 -3.79 -15.36
CA TRP A 115 -10.70 -3.07 -14.94
C TRP A 115 -9.69 -3.00 -16.08
N GLN A 116 -9.16 -1.81 -16.32
CA GLN A 116 -8.18 -1.54 -17.38
C GLN A 116 -7.00 -0.69 -16.87
N SER A 117 -7.11 -0.14 -15.67
CA SER A 117 -6.12 0.73 -15.03
C SER A 117 -6.39 0.81 -13.53
N PRO A 118 -5.51 1.40 -12.71
CA PRO A 118 -5.81 1.75 -11.32
C PRO A 118 -7.12 2.55 -11.19
N LEU A 119 -7.78 2.45 -10.05
CA LEU A 119 -9.00 3.21 -9.80
C LEU A 119 -8.70 4.72 -9.94
N TYR A 120 -9.66 5.48 -10.48
CA TYR A 120 -9.58 6.91 -10.74
C TYR A 120 -8.68 7.33 -11.92
N TRP A 121 -8.03 6.38 -12.62
CA TRP A 121 -7.27 6.71 -13.82
C TRP A 121 -8.17 6.79 -15.05
N LYS A 122 -7.86 7.72 -15.92
CA LYS A 122 -8.50 7.86 -17.23
C LYS A 122 -7.47 8.28 -18.28
N LYS A 123 -7.67 7.85 -19.53
CA LYS A 123 -6.83 8.25 -20.66
C LYS A 123 -7.59 9.25 -21.52
N GLU A 124 -7.05 10.44 -21.69
CA GLU A 124 -7.62 11.51 -22.52
C GLU A 124 -6.55 12.06 -23.46
N ASN A 125 -6.86 12.15 -24.76
CA ASN A 125 -5.95 12.67 -25.78
C ASN A 125 -4.53 12.04 -25.74
N GLY A 126 -4.45 10.75 -25.44
CA GLY A 126 -3.18 10.02 -25.37
C GLY A 126 -2.42 10.15 -24.04
N LYS A 127 -2.85 10.99 -23.14
CA LYS A 127 -2.26 11.19 -21.82
C LYS A 127 -3.11 10.53 -20.74
N TRP A 128 -2.42 10.10 -19.66
CA TRP A 128 -3.07 9.56 -18.48
C TRP A 128 -3.30 10.65 -17.44
N TYR A 129 -4.49 10.65 -16.84
CA TYR A 129 -4.91 11.50 -15.73
C TYR A 129 -5.44 10.63 -14.60
N HIS A 130 -5.37 11.15 -13.39
CA HIS A 130 -6.02 10.53 -12.24
C HIS A 130 -6.77 11.57 -11.41
N PHE A 131 -7.81 11.11 -10.72
CA PHE A 131 -8.48 11.94 -9.73
C PHE A 131 -7.86 11.72 -8.35
N THR A 132 -7.51 12.81 -7.68
CA THR A 132 -6.95 12.85 -6.33
C THR A 132 -7.71 13.86 -5.47
N LEU A 133 -7.35 13.98 -4.18
CA LEU A 133 -7.86 15.08 -3.35
C LEU A 133 -7.41 16.47 -3.84
N ASN A 134 -6.44 16.52 -4.74
CA ASN A 134 -6.03 17.75 -5.45
C ASN A 134 -6.80 17.99 -6.76
N GLY A 135 -7.81 17.15 -7.05
CA GLY A 135 -8.61 17.20 -8.30
C GLY A 135 -8.07 16.28 -9.39
N ASN A 136 -8.47 16.58 -10.64
CA ASN A 136 -7.94 15.87 -11.82
C ASN A 136 -6.56 16.40 -12.17
N GLU A 137 -5.58 15.51 -12.26
CA GLU A 137 -4.19 15.84 -12.56
C GLU A 137 -3.61 14.91 -13.63
N GLU A 138 -2.71 15.42 -14.47
CA GLU A 138 -1.90 14.56 -15.34
C GLU A 138 -0.99 13.72 -14.44
N ILE A 139 -0.84 12.44 -14.77
CA ILE A 139 -0.10 11.49 -13.95
C ILE A 139 1.40 11.82 -13.98
N ASP A 140 1.99 12.00 -12.80
CA ASP A 140 3.44 12.02 -12.61
C ASP A 140 3.99 10.59 -12.73
N LEU A 141 4.77 10.35 -13.79
CA LEU A 141 5.31 9.02 -14.11
C LEU A 141 6.25 8.47 -13.04
N ASN A 142 6.91 9.35 -12.28
CA ASN A 142 7.86 8.96 -11.25
C ASN A 142 7.21 8.78 -9.87
N ALA A 143 5.98 9.26 -9.67
CA ALA A 143 5.27 9.06 -8.42
C ALA A 143 4.85 7.60 -8.24
N PRO A 144 4.75 7.09 -7.00
CA PRO A 144 4.24 5.75 -6.73
C PRO A 144 2.81 5.57 -7.24
N VAL A 145 2.53 4.41 -7.84
CA VAL A 145 1.16 4.03 -8.19
C VAL A 145 0.32 3.88 -6.92
N SER A 146 -0.93 4.31 -6.99
CA SER A 146 -1.88 4.21 -5.89
C SER A 146 -3.27 3.76 -6.35
N ASN A 147 -4.14 3.44 -5.38
CA ASN A 147 -5.52 3.01 -5.60
C ASN A 147 -5.62 1.75 -6.46
N ILE A 148 -4.82 0.76 -6.12
CA ILE A 148 -4.79 -0.58 -6.71
C ILE A 148 -5.23 -1.63 -5.69
N SER A 149 -5.86 -2.70 -6.17
CA SER A 149 -6.21 -3.88 -5.37
C SER A 149 -5.00 -4.78 -5.13
N TYR A 150 -5.12 -5.71 -4.18
CA TYR A 150 -4.15 -6.79 -4.01
C TYR A 150 -3.99 -7.63 -5.28
N PHE A 151 -5.10 -7.93 -5.96
CA PHE A 151 -5.07 -8.70 -7.20
C PHE A 151 -4.25 -8.02 -8.31
N GLU A 152 -4.37 -6.70 -8.43
CA GLU A 152 -3.58 -5.91 -9.37
C GLU A 152 -2.10 -5.90 -8.97
N ALA A 153 -1.82 -5.71 -7.68
CA ALA A 153 -0.45 -5.70 -7.15
C ALA A 153 0.26 -7.05 -7.38
N ASP A 154 -0.40 -8.18 -7.11
CA ASP A 154 0.12 -9.53 -7.36
C ASP A 154 0.32 -9.78 -8.86
N ALA A 155 -0.64 -9.38 -9.70
CA ALA A 155 -0.53 -9.52 -11.16
C ALA A 155 0.65 -8.72 -11.73
N PHE A 156 0.85 -7.48 -11.27
CA PHE A 156 2.01 -6.68 -11.65
C PHE A 156 3.32 -7.33 -11.21
N ALA A 157 3.38 -7.84 -9.97
CA ALA A 157 4.58 -8.50 -9.46
C ALA A 157 4.93 -9.74 -10.30
N ARG A 158 3.95 -10.58 -10.67
CA ARG A 158 4.12 -11.75 -11.54
C ARG A 158 4.56 -11.37 -12.95
N TRP A 159 3.95 -10.33 -13.53
CA TRP A 159 4.36 -9.82 -14.84
C TRP A 159 5.85 -9.44 -14.85
N ASN A 160 6.33 -8.87 -13.74
CA ASN A 160 7.73 -8.47 -13.55
C ASN A 160 8.65 -9.62 -13.10
N ASN A 161 8.18 -10.88 -13.08
CA ASN A 161 8.89 -12.04 -12.52
C ASN A 161 9.38 -11.80 -11.08
N LYS A 162 8.58 -11.13 -10.28
CA LYS A 162 8.80 -10.81 -8.88
C LYS A 162 7.59 -11.26 -8.05
N ARG A 163 7.64 -10.95 -6.77
CA ARG A 163 6.56 -11.18 -5.83
C ARG A 163 6.33 -9.97 -4.93
N LEU A 164 5.25 -9.97 -4.19
CA LEU A 164 5.08 -9.07 -3.05
C LEU A 164 5.90 -9.59 -1.86
N PRO A 165 6.42 -8.71 -0.99
CA PRO A 165 7.00 -9.14 0.27
C PRO A 165 5.93 -9.74 1.18
N THR A 166 6.31 -10.63 2.08
CA THR A 166 5.48 -10.99 3.22
C THR A 166 5.44 -9.82 4.22
N GLU A 167 4.42 -9.76 5.09
CA GLU A 167 4.38 -8.76 6.17
C GLU A 167 5.62 -8.83 7.07
N PHE A 168 6.16 -10.03 7.27
CA PHE A 168 7.34 -10.24 8.09
C PHE A 168 8.62 -9.75 7.42
N GLU A 169 8.79 -9.99 6.11
CA GLU A 169 9.90 -9.44 5.33
C GLU A 169 9.87 -7.91 5.32
N TRP A 170 8.67 -7.33 5.14
CA TRP A 170 8.48 -5.89 5.20
C TRP A 170 8.87 -5.33 6.57
N GLU A 171 8.42 -5.96 7.67
CA GLU A 171 8.69 -5.51 9.03
C GLU A 171 10.18 -5.63 9.38
N VAL A 172 10.83 -6.72 8.94
CA VAL A 172 12.28 -6.92 9.13
C VAL A 172 13.12 -5.92 8.33
N ALA A 173 12.66 -5.54 7.13
CA ALA A 173 13.32 -4.54 6.32
C ALA A 173 13.14 -3.10 6.85
N SER A 174 12.15 -2.88 7.72
CA SER A 174 11.86 -1.58 8.29
C SER A 174 12.90 -1.14 9.31
N ASN A 175 13.26 0.14 9.28
CA ASN A 175 14.01 0.79 10.36
C ASN A 175 13.03 1.38 11.41
N ASP A 176 13.57 1.77 12.58
CA ASP A 176 12.78 2.34 13.68
C ASP A 176 12.44 3.83 13.48
N ASN A 177 13.06 4.47 12.50
CA ASN A 177 12.83 5.88 12.20
C ASN A 177 11.65 6.04 11.26
N ILE A 178 10.47 6.26 11.82
CA ILE A 178 9.23 6.46 11.06
C ILE A 178 9.20 7.88 10.50
N GLN A 179 9.77 8.05 9.30
CA GLN A 179 9.75 9.29 8.55
C GLN A 179 9.27 9.06 7.13
N GLY A 180 8.28 9.83 6.70
CA GLY A 180 7.67 9.66 5.39
C GLY A 180 6.66 10.76 5.05
N ASN A 181 5.87 10.47 4.06
CA ASN A 181 4.78 11.34 3.62
C ASN A 181 3.47 10.93 4.29
N PHE A 182 3.11 11.62 5.36
CA PHE A 182 1.90 11.39 6.16
C PHE A 182 0.91 12.55 6.06
N LEU A 183 -0.26 12.40 6.65
CA LEU A 183 -1.36 13.37 6.62
C LEU A 183 -0.92 14.80 7.01
N GLU A 184 -0.05 14.91 8.00
CA GLU A 184 0.46 16.19 8.51
C GLU A 184 1.20 17.02 7.46
N ASN A 185 1.74 16.36 6.42
CA ASN A 185 2.40 17.04 5.31
C ASN A 185 1.42 17.80 4.41
N LYS A 186 0.12 17.42 4.44
CA LYS A 186 -0.95 18.02 3.61
C LYS A 186 -0.63 18.02 2.12
N ILE A 187 -0.06 16.91 1.63
CA ILE A 187 0.25 16.69 0.21
C ILE A 187 -0.85 15.87 -0.45
N TYR A 188 -1.46 14.93 0.30
CA TYR A 188 -2.60 14.10 -0.07
C TYR A 188 -2.38 13.20 -1.30
N GLN A 189 -1.13 13.02 -1.72
CA GLN A 189 -0.73 12.11 -2.80
C GLN A 189 0.69 11.60 -2.57
N PRO A 190 1.03 10.40 -3.05
CA PRO A 190 2.38 9.89 -2.98
C PRO A 190 3.30 10.62 -3.96
N TYR A 191 4.59 10.70 -3.64
CA TYR A 191 5.63 11.22 -4.51
C TYR A 191 6.94 10.45 -4.28
N SER A 192 7.83 10.46 -5.25
CA SER A 192 9.15 9.86 -5.14
C SER A 192 10.22 10.89 -4.80
N LYS A 193 10.96 10.63 -3.73
CA LYS A 193 12.11 11.43 -3.33
C LYS A 193 13.14 10.57 -2.63
N LYS A 194 14.41 10.74 -2.98
CA LYS A 194 15.52 10.10 -2.25
C LYS A 194 15.60 10.69 -0.84
N ASN A 195 15.65 9.83 0.16
CA ASN A 195 15.73 10.22 1.56
C ASN A 195 17.04 9.79 2.24
N GLY A 196 17.99 9.19 1.47
CA GLY A 196 19.27 8.70 1.97
C GLY A 196 19.19 7.39 2.76
N ALA A 197 18.01 6.78 2.86
CA ALA A 197 17.83 5.45 3.44
C ALA A 197 17.95 4.36 2.36
N ASP A 198 18.22 3.12 2.79
CA ASP A 198 18.27 1.95 1.90
C ASP A 198 16.93 1.73 1.21
N LEU A 199 15.82 1.97 1.91
CA LEU A 199 14.46 1.90 1.38
C LEU A 199 13.83 3.30 1.33
N ASN A 200 13.64 3.81 0.12
CA ASN A 200 12.93 5.07 -0.11
C ASN A 200 11.41 4.86 -0.01
N GLN A 201 10.67 5.88 0.44
CA GLN A 201 9.20 5.86 0.58
C GLN A 201 8.67 4.67 1.39
N HIS A 202 9.44 4.14 2.34
CA HIS A 202 9.05 2.97 3.13
C HIS A 202 7.92 3.28 4.12
N TRP A 203 7.80 4.53 4.52
CA TRP A 203 6.78 5.01 5.44
C TRP A 203 5.92 6.09 4.79
N GLY A 204 4.60 5.97 5.01
CA GLY A 204 3.63 6.86 4.38
C GLY A 204 3.55 6.60 2.87
N HIS A 205 3.22 7.61 2.09
CA HIS A 205 3.02 7.55 0.65
C HIS A 205 1.84 6.65 0.26
N VAL A 206 2.00 5.32 0.27
CA VAL A 206 0.95 4.33 0.00
C VAL A 206 1.04 3.18 1.00
N TRP A 207 -0.09 2.63 1.42
CA TRP A 207 -0.15 1.33 2.05
C TRP A 207 0.40 0.27 1.10
N GLU A 208 1.45 -0.43 1.50
CA GLU A 208 2.10 -1.46 0.67
C GLU A 208 1.42 -2.81 0.85
N TRP A 209 0.82 -3.34 -0.22
CA TRP A 209 0.29 -4.69 -0.22
C TRP A 209 1.40 -5.72 0.06
N THR A 210 1.11 -6.66 0.95
CA THR A 210 1.97 -7.80 1.23
C THR A 210 1.32 -9.10 0.77
N SER A 211 2.10 -10.15 0.57
CA SER A 211 1.58 -11.49 0.23
C SER A 211 0.97 -12.22 1.43
N SER A 212 0.94 -11.61 2.61
CA SER A 212 0.43 -12.23 3.83
C SER A 212 -1.08 -12.07 3.97
N ASN A 213 -1.75 -13.18 4.30
CA ASN A 213 -3.14 -13.14 4.74
C ASN A 213 -3.23 -12.47 6.12
N PHE A 214 -4.30 -11.72 6.36
CA PHE A 214 -4.61 -11.23 7.69
C PHE A 214 -5.12 -12.39 8.55
N SER A 215 -4.20 -12.97 9.31
CA SER A 215 -4.42 -14.16 10.16
C SER A 215 -3.86 -13.92 11.56
N PRO A 216 -4.33 -14.68 12.57
CA PRO A 216 -3.78 -14.59 13.92
C PRO A 216 -2.28 -14.95 13.95
N TYR A 217 -1.52 -14.22 14.73
CA TYR A 217 -0.13 -14.61 15.04
C TYR A 217 -0.10 -15.86 15.94
N PRO A 218 0.99 -16.64 15.89
CA PRO A 218 1.19 -17.74 16.85
C PRO A 218 1.06 -17.23 18.29
N GLY A 219 0.19 -17.85 19.08
CA GLY A 219 -0.08 -17.42 20.45
C GLY A 219 -1.06 -16.25 20.61
N PHE A 220 -1.67 -15.78 19.52
CA PHE A 220 -2.74 -14.77 19.58
C PHE A 220 -3.81 -15.15 20.60
N LYS A 221 -4.19 -14.19 21.41
CA LYS A 221 -5.30 -14.34 22.37
C LYS A 221 -6.38 -13.33 22.05
N TYR A 222 -7.57 -13.83 21.92
CA TYR A 222 -8.74 -13.01 21.76
C TYR A 222 -9.01 -12.24 23.05
N HIS A 223 -8.98 -10.93 23.00
CA HIS A 223 -9.44 -10.07 24.09
C HIS A 223 -10.90 -9.71 23.86
N ASN A 224 -11.71 -9.80 24.90
CA ASN A 224 -13.12 -9.44 24.85
C ASN A 224 -13.35 -8.21 25.74
N ASP A 225 -12.73 -7.11 25.34
CA ASP A 225 -12.87 -5.80 25.98
C ASP A 225 -13.25 -4.74 24.92
N ASP A 226 -13.61 -3.56 25.39
CA ASP A 226 -14.08 -2.45 24.54
C ASP A 226 -12.99 -1.91 23.59
N ILE A 227 -11.73 -2.34 23.75
CA ILE A 227 -10.58 -1.91 22.96
C ILE A 227 -10.21 -2.94 21.88
N SER A 228 -10.70 -4.19 21.97
CA SER A 228 -10.41 -5.28 21.04
C SER A 228 -11.25 -5.19 19.77
N GLU A 229 -11.07 -4.11 18.99
CA GLU A 229 -11.89 -3.83 17.82
C GLU A 229 -11.52 -4.66 16.60
N TYR A 230 -10.24 -4.94 16.42
CA TYR A 230 -9.72 -5.69 15.26
C TYR A 230 -9.28 -7.11 15.61
N ASN A 231 -10.15 -7.80 16.30
CA ASN A 231 -9.96 -9.17 16.72
C ASN A 231 -10.15 -10.19 15.59
N GLY A 232 -10.04 -11.46 15.94
CA GLY A 232 -10.14 -12.59 15.01
C GLY A 232 -11.34 -12.61 14.09
N LYS A 233 -12.42 -11.86 14.37
CA LYS A 233 -13.61 -11.79 13.49
C LYS A 233 -13.34 -11.17 12.12
N PHE A 234 -12.28 -10.36 12.00
CA PHE A 234 -11.85 -9.75 10.73
C PHE A 234 -10.80 -10.57 9.98
N MET A 235 -10.23 -11.60 10.62
CA MET A 235 -9.13 -12.40 10.08
C MET A 235 -9.63 -13.47 9.12
N VAL A 236 -10.33 -13.04 8.06
CA VAL A 236 -10.86 -13.91 7.01
C VAL A 236 -10.84 -13.20 5.66
N ASN A 237 -10.26 -13.86 4.65
CA ASN A 237 -10.23 -13.40 3.26
C ASN A 237 -9.65 -11.99 3.04
N GLN A 238 -8.89 -11.47 3.97
CA GLN A 238 -8.24 -10.16 3.86
C GLN A 238 -6.72 -10.30 3.77
N MET A 239 -6.08 -9.34 3.13
CA MET A 239 -4.63 -9.28 2.95
C MET A 239 -4.05 -8.13 3.77
N VAL A 240 -2.83 -8.34 4.27
CA VAL A 240 -2.15 -7.34 5.10
C VAL A 240 -1.50 -6.27 4.23
N LEU A 241 -1.63 -5.01 4.69
CA LEU A 241 -0.89 -3.87 4.16
C LEU A 241 -0.03 -3.25 5.27
N LYS A 242 1.11 -2.70 4.88
CA LYS A 242 2.09 -2.12 5.81
C LYS A 242 2.48 -0.69 5.38
N GLY A 243 3.03 0.09 6.29
CA GLY A 243 3.77 1.32 6.01
C GLY A 243 2.98 2.64 6.14
N GLY A 244 1.66 2.62 6.12
CA GLY A 244 0.84 3.84 6.10
C GLY A 244 0.77 4.49 4.72
N SER A 245 -0.08 5.49 4.59
CA SER A 245 -0.25 6.26 3.36
C SER A 245 -0.06 7.76 3.60
N CYS A 246 -0.10 8.55 2.54
CA CYS A 246 -0.10 10.02 2.63
C CYS A 246 -1.36 10.60 3.29
N LEU A 247 -2.34 9.77 3.58
CA LEU A 247 -3.57 10.12 4.30
C LEU A 247 -3.60 9.60 5.73
N THR A 248 -2.61 8.79 6.12
CA THR A 248 -2.49 8.21 7.47
C THR A 248 -1.86 9.24 8.42
N PRO A 249 -2.43 9.50 9.62
CA PRO A 249 -1.75 10.25 10.67
C PRO A 249 -0.46 9.54 11.12
N LYS A 250 0.64 10.28 11.24
CA LYS A 250 1.95 9.71 11.57
C LYS A 250 1.95 8.97 12.91
N ASP A 251 1.28 9.53 13.92
CA ASP A 251 1.26 8.97 15.27
C ASP A 251 0.54 7.61 15.37
N GLN A 252 -0.20 7.23 14.33
CA GLN A 252 -0.80 5.91 14.21
C GLN A 252 0.24 4.82 13.92
N MET A 253 1.39 5.17 13.34
CA MET A 253 2.29 4.20 12.73
C MET A 253 3.26 3.54 13.70
N ARG A 254 3.43 2.24 13.51
CA ARG A 254 4.38 1.34 14.19
C ARG A 254 4.84 0.27 13.20
N LYS A 255 6.02 -0.33 13.39
CA LYS A 255 6.48 -1.46 12.55
C LYS A 255 5.50 -2.63 12.59
N SER A 256 4.95 -2.91 13.77
CA SER A 256 3.99 -3.98 14.00
C SER A 256 2.61 -3.71 13.42
N TYR A 257 2.27 -2.43 13.09
CA TYR A 257 0.94 -2.07 12.62
C TYR A 257 0.53 -2.90 11.39
N ARG A 258 -0.66 -3.48 11.44
CA ARG A 258 -1.23 -4.32 10.38
C ARG A 258 -2.53 -3.68 9.91
N ASN A 259 -2.51 -3.07 8.73
CA ASN A 259 -3.75 -2.71 8.03
C ASN A 259 -4.22 -3.89 7.18
N PHE A 260 -5.50 -3.96 6.87
CA PHE A 260 -6.06 -5.08 6.14
C PHE A 260 -7.27 -4.65 5.31
N PHE A 261 -7.36 -5.22 4.10
CA PHE A 261 -8.49 -5.01 3.20
C PHE A 261 -8.79 -6.30 2.44
N TYR A 262 -10.02 -6.43 1.93
CA TYR A 262 -10.35 -7.50 1.00
C TYR A 262 -9.53 -7.34 -0.30
N PRO A 263 -9.10 -8.44 -0.93
CA PRO A 263 -8.13 -8.37 -2.04
C PRO A 263 -8.64 -7.66 -3.30
N HIS A 264 -9.95 -7.43 -3.43
CA HIS A 264 -10.54 -6.69 -4.55
C HIS A 264 -10.74 -5.19 -4.29
N GLN A 265 -10.57 -4.73 -3.05
CA GLN A 265 -10.77 -3.34 -2.69
C GLN A 265 -9.62 -2.47 -3.22
N ARG A 266 -9.93 -1.30 -3.77
CA ARG A 266 -8.96 -0.46 -4.48
C ARG A 266 -9.15 1.05 -4.31
N TRP A 267 -10.10 1.49 -3.46
CA TRP A 267 -10.32 2.93 -3.21
C TRP A 267 -9.37 3.53 -2.16
N GLN A 268 -8.79 2.70 -1.32
CA GLN A 268 -7.78 3.12 -0.34
C GLN A 268 -6.49 3.54 -1.03
N MET A 269 -5.67 4.34 -0.34
CA MET A 269 -4.37 4.78 -0.85
C MET A 269 -3.33 3.64 -0.74
N SER A 270 -3.52 2.60 -1.56
CA SER A 270 -2.71 1.37 -1.57
C SER A 270 -1.85 1.28 -2.83
N GLY A 271 -0.65 0.80 -2.68
CA GLY A 271 0.33 0.55 -3.73
C GLY A 271 1.14 -0.70 -3.43
N LEU A 272 2.37 -0.81 -3.97
CA LEU A 272 3.20 -1.98 -3.77
C LEU A 272 4.69 -1.68 -3.84
N ARG A 273 5.45 -2.55 -3.20
CA ARG A 273 6.89 -2.72 -3.33
C ARG A 273 7.19 -4.15 -3.75
N LEU A 274 8.17 -4.35 -4.62
CA LEU A 274 8.54 -5.67 -5.11
C LEU A 274 9.56 -6.35 -4.19
N ALA A 275 9.50 -7.68 -4.15
CA ALA A 275 10.49 -8.56 -3.54
C ALA A 275 10.85 -9.71 -4.50
N LYS A 276 11.99 -10.37 -4.26
CA LYS A 276 12.42 -11.55 -5.00
C LYS A 276 13.20 -12.53 -4.11
#